data_066e5674f0564040ec43584cc7bbf1cf
#
_entry.id   066e5674f0564040ec43584cc7bbf1cf
#
_cell.length_a   1.000
_cell.length_b   1.000
_cell.length_c   1.000
_cell.angle_alpha   90.00
_cell.angle_beta   90.00
_cell.angle_gamma   90.00
#
_symmetry.space_group_name_H-M   'P 1'
#
loop_
_entity.id
_entity.type
_entity.pdbx_description
1 polymer ?
#
loop_
_entity_poly.entity_id
_entity_poly.type
_entity_poly.pdbx_seq_one_letter_code
_entity_poly.pdbx_strand_id
1 'polypeptide(L)'
;MKIVGCDLHARQQSIALLDTETGELMERTLDHEADQVREFYSSLTGPVVVGIEASGAMQWFLQLMEELEIECRVGHPAKIRAAETRKQKHDRRDALLALRLLLEKRFPTIWMPTTEQRDVRTLLRDRHQWVRMRTRVQSTLQAIALNHGLRKGKAL
;
A
#
# COMPACT_ATOMS: atom_id res chain seq x y z
N MET A 1 20.89 -7.92 -12.26
CA MET A 1 19.71 -7.11 -11.85
C MET A 1 18.76 -7.99 -11.05
N LYS A 2 18.26 -7.52 -9.92
CA LYS A 2 17.33 -8.29 -9.09
C LYS A 2 15.90 -7.74 -9.22
N ILE A 3 14.94 -8.65 -9.42
CA ILE A 3 13.53 -8.31 -9.53
C ILE A 3 12.79 -9.01 -8.39
N VAL A 4 12.03 -8.25 -7.62
CA VAL A 4 11.32 -8.74 -6.43
C VAL A 4 9.82 -8.51 -6.59
N GLY A 5 9.04 -9.59 -6.55
CA GLY A 5 7.62 -9.51 -6.31
C GLY A 5 7.36 -9.62 -4.80
N CYS A 6 6.55 -8.73 -4.25
CA CYS A 6 6.29 -8.69 -2.82
C CYS A 6 4.78 -8.62 -2.57
N ASP A 7 4.27 -9.54 -1.77
CA ASP A 7 2.93 -9.49 -1.18
C ASP A 7 3.02 -8.95 0.25
N LEU A 8 2.63 -7.68 0.40
CA LEU A 8 2.81 -6.89 1.62
C LEU A 8 1.57 -6.96 2.51
N HIS A 9 1.68 -7.64 3.64
CA HIS A 9 0.66 -7.71 4.69
C HIS A 9 0.98 -6.76 5.87
N ALA A 10 0.11 -6.75 6.89
CA ALA A 10 0.27 -5.85 8.04
C ALA A 10 1.44 -6.22 8.95
N ARG A 11 1.80 -7.50 9.08
CA ARG A 11 2.83 -7.99 10.02
C ARG A 11 3.98 -8.72 9.36
N GLN A 12 3.82 -9.13 8.13
CA GLN A 12 4.80 -9.88 7.36
C GLN A 12 4.65 -9.58 5.88
N GLN A 13 5.65 -9.95 5.11
CA GLN A 13 5.58 -9.92 3.66
C GLN A 13 6.14 -11.22 3.08
N SER A 14 5.50 -11.72 2.03
CA SER A 14 6.04 -12.81 1.21
C SER A 14 6.74 -12.21 0.01
N ILE A 15 7.95 -12.66 -0.27
CA ILE A 15 8.75 -12.19 -1.39
C ILE A 15 9.15 -13.34 -2.31
N ALA A 16 9.19 -13.04 -3.60
CA ALA A 16 9.82 -13.85 -4.62
C ALA A 16 10.85 -12.98 -5.35
N LEU A 17 12.13 -13.33 -5.26
CA LEU A 17 13.24 -12.61 -5.86
C LEU A 17 13.86 -13.45 -6.96
N LEU A 18 14.04 -12.87 -8.13
CA LEU A 18 14.82 -13.44 -9.22
C LEU A 18 16.05 -12.57 -9.49
N ASP A 19 17.22 -13.17 -9.44
CA ASP A 19 18.42 -12.56 -10.01
C ASP A 19 18.49 -12.88 -11.50
N THR A 20 18.39 -11.85 -12.34
CA THR A 20 18.37 -12.03 -13.80
C THR A 20 19.73 -12.39 -14.39
N GLU A 21 20.83 -12.28 -13.62
CA GLU A 21 22.18 -12.61 -14.07
C GLU A 21 22.50 -14.08 -13.81
N THR A 22 22.07 -14.60 -12.65
CA THR A 22 22.33 -16.00 -12.27
C THR A 22 21.15 -16.92 -12.60
N GLY A 23 19.93 -16.37 -12.75
CA GLY A 23 18.70 -17.13 -12.89
C GLY A 23 18.21 -17.72 -11.56
N GLU A 24 18.81 -17.37 -10.45
CA GLU A 24 18.44 -17.88 -9.12
C GLU A 24 17.11 -17.28 -8.68
N LEU A 25 16.17 -18.14 -8.29
CA LEU A 25 14.88 -17.77 -7.71
C LEU A 25 14.92 -18.06 -6.22
N MET A 26 14.63 -17.05 -5.40
CA MET A 26 14.50 -17.15 -3.96
C MET A 26 13.07 -16.79 -3.54
N GLU A 27 12.47 -17.59 -2.68
CA GLU A 27 11.21 -17.29 -2.00
C GLU A 27 11.45 -17.20 -0.50
N ARG A 28 10.93 -16.15 0.15
CA ARG A 28 11.09 -15.93 1.58
C ARG A 28 9.89 -15.19 2.16
N THR A 29 9.59 -15.45 3.42
CA THR A 29 8.69 -14.62 4.23
C THR A 29 9.54 -13.82 5.22
N LEU A 30 9.27 -12.54 5.31
CA LEU A 30 9.94 -11.61 6.23
C LEU A 30 8.90 -11.07 7.21
N ASP A 31 9.18 -11.19 8.49
CA ASP A 31 8.38 -10.55 9.52
C ASP A 31 8.71 -9.06 9.60
N HIS A 32 7.72 -8.22 9.93
CA HIS A 32 7.93 -6.78 10.10
C HIS A 32 8.44 -6.44 11.52
N GLU A 33 8.65 -7.45 12.36
CA GLU A 33 9.28 -7.30 13.66
C GLU A 33 10.80 -7.29 13.50
N ALA A 34 11.50 -6.50 14.30
CA ALA A 34 12.92 -6.24 14.22
C ALA A 34 13.32 -5.77 12.80
N ASP A 35 14.50 -5.34 12.56
CA ASP A 35 14.93 -4.73 11.28
C ASP A 35 15.07 -5.72 10.09
N GLN A 36 14.43 -6.90 10.14
CA GLN A 36 14.57 -7.96 9.12
C GLN A 36 14.30 -7.48 7.69
N VAL A 37 13.28 -6.63 7.51
CA VAL A 37 12.94 -6.11 6.18
C VAL A 37 14.04 -5.19 5.69
N ARG A 38 14.48 -4.26 6.54
CA ARG A 38 15.57 -3.34 6.21
C ARG A 38 16.86 -4.08 5.92
N GLU A 39 17.26 -5.02 6.77
CA GLU A 39 18.44 -5.85 6.59
C GLU A 39 18.41 -6.62 5.27
N PHE A 40 17.25 -7.23 4.96
CA PHE A 40 17.10 -7.95 3.70
C PHE A 40 17.31 -7.04 2.49
N TYR A 41 16.55 -5.93 2.39
CA TYR A 41 16.65 -5.07 1.20
C TYR A 41 17.99 -4.34 1.12
N SER A 42 18.61 -3.97 2.23
CA SER A 42 19.97 -3.37 2.27
C SER A 42 21.07 -4.34 1.83
N SER A 43 20.85 -5.65 2.01
CA SER A 43 21.82 -6.67 1.59
C SER A 43 21.82 -6.92 0.07
N LEU A 44 20.79 -6.44 -0.64
CA LEU A 44 20.69 -6.64 -2.08
C LEU A 44 21.66 -5.73 -2.82
N THR A 45 22.59 -6.31 -3.55
CA THR A 45 23.59 -5.57 -4.34
C THR A 45 23.13 -5.40 -5.79
N GLY A 46 23.53 -4.28 -6.41
CA GLY A 46 23.22 -3.95 -7.79
C GLY A 46 21.80 -3.36 -7.99
N PRO A 47 21.35 -3.18 -9.23
CA PRO A 47 20.03 -2.64 -9.51
C PRO A 47 18.92 -3.58 -9.05
N VAL A 48 17.99 -3.04 -8.24
CA VAL A 48 16.86 -3.77 -7.69
C VAL A 48 15.55 -3.08 -8.09
N VAL A 49 14.55 -3.86 -8.51
CA VAL A 49 13.18 -3.39 -8.75
C VAL A 49 12.22 -4.23 -7.93
N VAL A 50 11.38 -3.57 -7.14
CA VAL A 50 10.38 -4.22 -6.30
C VAL A 50 8.97 -3.89 -6.79
N GLY A 51 8.10 -4.89 -6.91
CA GLY A 51 6.68 -4.70 -7.20
C GLY A 51 5.81 -5.11 -6.04
N ILE A 52 4.92 -4.22 -5.62
CA ILE A 52 3.92 -4.48 -4.56
C ILE A 52 2.51 -4.20 -5.06
N GLU A 53 1.52 -4.87 -4.47
CA GLU A 53 0.11 -4.50 -4.65
C GLU A 53 -0.21 -3.27 -3.79
N ALA A 54 -0.99 -2.32 -4.31
CA ALA A 54 -1.43 -1.15 -3.54
C ALA A 54 -2.29 -1.59 -2.35
N SER A 55 -1.86 -1.21 -1.16
CA SER A 55 -2.55 -1.49 0.12
C SER A 55 -2.59 -0.25 1.02
N GLY A 56 -3.47 -0.27 2.02
CA GLY A 56 -3.58 0.84 2.98
C GLY A 56 -2.36 0.99 3.90
N ALA A 57 -1.56 -0.07 4.06
CA ALA A 57 -0.45 -0.13 5.02
C ALA A 57 0.94 -0.05 4.36
N MET A 58 1.05 0.35 3.09
CA MET A 58 2.31 0.31 2.32
C MET A 58 3.22 1.51 2.53
N GLN A 59 2.78 2.58 3.20
CA GLN A 59 3.50 3.86 3.26
C GLN A 59 4.91 3.74 3.83
N TRP A 60 5.06 3.03 4.95
CA TRP A 60 6.36 2.79 5.59
C TRP A 60 7.32 2.04 4.66
N PHE A 61 6.79 1.09 3.89
CA PHE A 61 7.59 0.30 2.96
C PHE A 61 8.08 1.15 1.77
N LEU A 62 7.23 2.03 1.25
CA LEU A 62 7.64 2.98 0.20
C LEU A 62 8.72 3.94 0.69
N GLN A 63 8.63 4.41 1.94
CA GLN A 63 9.68 5.24 2.55
C GLN A 63 10.99 4.46 2.69
N LEU A 64 10.93 3.21 3.13
CA LEU A 64 12.10 2.35 3.22
C LEU A 64 12.77 2.15 1.84
N MET A 65 11.97 1.90 0.78
CA MET A 65 12.52 1.75 -0.57
C MET A 65 13.16 3.05 -1.07
N GLU A 66 12.56 4.20 -0.77
CA GLU A 66 13.10 5.52 -1.09
C GLU A 66 14.43 5.78 -0.36
N GLU A 67 14.53 5.47 0.94
CA GLU A 67 15.76 5.56 1.74
C GLU A 67 16.89 4.66 1.23
N LEU A 68 16.55 3.48 0.70
CA LEU A 68 17.50 2.52 0.15
C LEU A 68 17.78 2.73 -1.34
N GLU A 69 17.24 3.78 -1.95
CA GLU A 69 17.32 4.07 -3.39
C GLU A 69 16.89 2.89 -4.28
N ILE A 70 15.91 2.09 -3.82
CA ILE A 70 15.36 0.95 -4.54
C ILE A 70 14.11 1.37 -5.30
N GLU A 71 14.05 1.07 -6.62
CA GLU A 71 12.87 1.31 -7.42
C GLU A 71 11.69 0.46 -6.94
N CYS A 72 10.60 1.09 -6.48
CA CYS A 72 9.38 0.42 -6.05
C CYS A 72 8.21 0.76 -6.97
N ARG A 73 7.63 -0.25 -7.60
CA ARG A 73 6.44 -0.14 -8.45
C ARG A 73 5.22 -0.59 -7.69
N VAL A 74 4.22 0.27 -7.58
CA VAL A 74 2.94 -0.05 -6.96
C VAL A 74 1.94 -0.43 -8.03
N GLY A 75 1.36 -1.61 -7.92
CA GLY A 75 0.43 -2.16 -8.89
C GLY A 75 -1.03 -1.99 -8.49
N HIS A 76 -1.91 -1.90 -9.50
CA HIS A 76 -3.36 -1.82 -9.30
C HIS A 76 -3.92 -3.18 -8.86
N PRO A 77 -4.54 -3.30 -7.65
CA PRO A 77 -5.00 -4.57 -7.10
C PRO A 77 -5.90 -5.37 -8.02
N ALA A 78 -6.93 -4.75 -8.57
CA ALA A 78 -7.88 -5.45 -9.43
C ALA A 78 -7.24 -5.93 -10.75
N LYS A 79 -6.25 -5.21 -11.29
CA LYS A 79 -5.56 -5.61 -12.52
C LYS A 79 -4.55 -6.74 -12.26
N ILE A 80 -3.88 -6.75 -11.10
CA ILE A 80 -3.01 -7.86 -10.68
C ILE A 80 -3.86 -9.13 -10.53
N ARG A 81 -4.99 -9.06 -9.81
CA ARG A 81 -5.90 -10.20 -9.64
C ARG A 81 -6.48 -10.70 -10.97
N ALA A 82 -6.80 -9.81 -11.90
CA ALA A 82 -7.30 -10.19 -13.20
C ALA A 82 -6.28 -10.97 -14.07
N ALA A 83 -4.98 -10.81 -13.76
CA ALA A 83 -3.91 -11.57 -14.42
C ALA A 83 -3.70 -12.97 -13.81
N GLU A 84 -4.31 -13.28 -12.66
CA GLU A 84 -4.28 -14.60 -12.04
C GLU A 84 -5.39 -15.48 -12.62
N THR A 85 -5.00 -16.60 -13.20
CA THR A 85 -5.93 -17.56 -13.84
C THR A 85 -6.50 -18.57 -12.84
N ARG A 86 -5.97 -18.66 -11.62
CA ARG A 86 -6.33 -19.67 -10.63
C ARG A 86 -7.05 -19.06 -9.43
N LYS A 87 -8.11 -19.73 -8.94
CA LYS A 87 -8.99 -19.24 -7.87
C LYS A 87 -8.44 -19.41 -6.43
N GLN A 88 -7.38 -20.20 -6.20
CA GLN A 88 -6.84 -20.43 -4.86
C GLN A 88 -5.80 -19.39 -4.49
N LYS A 89 -6.07 -18.63 -3.43
CA LYS A 89 -5.19 -17.60 -2.87
C LYS A 89 -4.13 -18.23 -1.96
N HIS A 90 -2.85 -17.91 -2.20
CA HIS A 90 -1.72 -18.20 -1.33
C HIS A 90 -0.71 -17.05 -1.44
N ASP A 91 -0.27 -16.51 -0.32
CA ASP A 91 0.61 -15.34 -0.23
C ASP A 91 1.92 -15.52 -1.04
N ARG A 92 2.50 -16.72 -1.06
CA ARG A 92 3.65 -17.04 -1.93
C ARG A 92 3.34 -16.90 -3.41
N ARG A 93 2.12 -17.27 -3.82
CA ARG A 93 1.69 -17.15 -5.23
C ARG A 93 1.46 -15.71 -5.63
N ASP A 94 0.99 -14.88 -4.70
CA ASP A 94 0.75 -13.46 -4.96
C ASP A 94 2.09 -12.73 -5.18
N ALA A 95 3.14 -13.07 -4.42
CA ALA A 95 4.51 -12.60 -4.65
C ALA A 95 5.09 -13.08 -5.99
N LEU A 96 4.92 -14.38 -6.34
CA LEU A 96 5.34 -14.92 -7.63
C LEU A 96 4.59 -14.31 -8.80
N LEU A 97 3.30 -14.01 -8.64
CA LEU A 97 2.51 -13.32 -9.66
C LEU A 97 3.04 -11.91 -9.91
N ALA A 98 3.32 -11.16 -8.85
CA ALA A 98 3.92 -9.83 -8.96
C ALA A 98 5.29 -9.88 -9.66
N LEU A 99 6.14 -10.84 -9.29
CA LEU A 99 7.43 -11.09 -9.95
C LEU A 99 7.24 -11.38 -11.45
N ARG A 100 6.36 -12.31 -11.79
CA ARG A 100 6.08 -12.68 -13.19
C ARG A 100 5.63 -11.48 -14.02
N LEU A 101 4.71 -10.67 -13.49
CA LEU A 101 4.21 -9.49 -14.18
C LEU A 101 5.31 -8.44 -14.40
N LEU A 102 6.24 -8.30 -13.46
CA LEU A 102 7.41 -7.43 -13.62
C LEU A 102 8.33 -7.93 -14.74
N LEU A 103 8.64 -9.22 -14.75
CA LEU A 103 9.47 -9.87 -15.78
C LEU A 103 8.87 -9.74 -17.18
N GLU A 104 7.57 -9.96 -17.30
CA GLU A 104 6.82 -9.81 -18.55
C GLU A 104 6.61 -8.35 -18.99
N LYS A 105 7.05 -7.37 -18.18
CA LYS A 105 6.80 -5.92 -18.37
C LYS A 105 5.31 -5.57 -18.47
N ARG A 106 4.48 -6.36 -17.81
CA ARG A 106 3.01 -6.24 -17.77
C ARG A 106 2.50 -5.82 -16.39
N PHE A 107 3.40 -5.47 -15.48
CA PHE A 107 3.01 -5.04 -14.14
C PHE A 107 2.15 -3.78 -14.22
N PRO A 108 0.90 -3.80 -13.70
CA PRO A 108 -0.06 -2.72 -13.87
C PRO A 108 0.23 -1.57 -12.90
N THR A 109 1.36 -0.89 -13.12
CA THR A 109 1.83 0.21 -12.28
C THR A 109 0.80 1.34 -12.23
N ILE A 110 0.56 1.86 -11.03
CA ILE A 110 -0.25 3.07 -10.81
C ILE A 110 0.68 4.25 -10.50
N TRP A 111 0.18 5.44 -10.83
CA TRP A 111 0.87 6.66 -10.41
C TRP A 111 0.84 6.81 -8.89
N MET A 112 1.98 7.11 -8.29
CA MET A 112 2.12 7.38 -6.86
C MET A 112 2.42 8.87 -6.63
N PRO A 113 1.71 9.50 -5.70
CA PRO A 113 2.02 10.88 -5.32
C PRO A 113 3.38 10.96 -4.60
N THR A 114 4.04 12.08 -4.71
CA THR A 114 5.25 12.37 -3.91
C THR A 114 4.93 12.36 -2.41
N THR A 115 5.96 12.26 -1.57
CA THR A 115 5.79 12.27 -0.10
C THR A 115 5.02 13.51 0.36
N GLU A 116 5.39 14.70 -0.11
CA GLU A 116 4.68 15.95 0.19
C GLU A 116 3.21 15.91 -0.23
N GLN A 117 2.92 15.41 -1.43
CA GLN A 117 1.55 15.28 -1.91
C GLN A 117 0.74 14.28 -1.09
N ARG A 118 1.38 13.20 -0.59
CA ARG A 118 0.74 12.22 0.29
C ARG A 118 0.36 12.83 1.63
N ASP A 119 1.24 13.63 2.22
CA ASP A 119 1.02 14.31 3.49
C ASP A 119 -0.14 15.31 3.38
N VAL A 120 -0.13 16.14 2.35
CA VAL A 120 -1.24 17.08 2.08
C VAL A 120 -2.56 16.33 1.88
N ARG A 121 -2.56 15.21 1.14
CA ARG A 121 -3.77 14.39 0.93
C ARG A 121 -4.27 13.76 2.22
N THR A 122 -3.37 13.31 3.09
CA THR A 122 -3.72 12.77 4.41
C THR A 122 -4.37 13.85 5.25
N LEU A 123 -3.74 15.01 5.37
CA LEU A 123 -4.27 16.15 6.10
C LEU A 123 -5.68 16.58 5.60
N LEU A 124 -5.87 16.62 4.28
CA LEU A 124 -7.17 16.95 3.70
C LEU A 124 -8.25 15.90 3.99
N ARG A 125 -7.90 14.60 3.97
CA ARG A 125 -8.82 13.52 4.36
C ARG A 125 -9.22 13.62 5.81
N ASP A 126 -8.25 13.84 6.71
CA ASP A 126 -8.51 13.95 8.14
C ASP A 126 -9.40 15.17 8.43
N ARG A 127 -9.06 16.33 7.83
CA ARG A 127 -9.93 17.49 7.89
C ARG A 127 -11.36 17.18 7.43
N HIS A 128 -11.52 16.46 6.32
CA HIS A 128 -12.83 16.09 5.80
C HIS A 128 -13.60 15.19 6.79
N GLN A 129 -12.92 14.21 7.39
CA GLN A 129 -13.53 13.35 8.42
C GLN A 129 -14.00 14.17 9.63
N TRP A 130 -13.17 15.09 10.14
CA TRP A 130 -13.54 15.95 11.26
C TRP A 130 -14.74 16.84 10.94
N VAL A 131 -14.80 17.41 9.73
CA VAL A 131 -15.96 18.19 9.28
C VAL A 131 -17.23 17.32 9.25
N ARG A 132 -17.15 16.10 8.75
CA ARG A 132 -18.30 15.16 8.74
C ARG A 132 -18.74 14.80 10.15
N MET A 133 -17.80 14.52 11.06
CA MET A 133 -18.13 14.24 12.46
C MET A 133 -18.80 15.42 13.14
N ARG A 134 -18.26 16.63 12.97
CA ARG A 134 -18.89 17.86 13.47
C ARG A 134 -20.32 18.01 12.97
N THR A 135 -20.54 17.86 11.67
CA THR A 135 -21.88 17.97 11.06
C THR A 135 -22.83 16.92 11.63
N ARG A 136 -22.36 15.68 11.81
CA ARG A 136 -23.17 14.60 12.41
C ARG A 136 -23.60 14.96 13.86
N VAL A 137 -22.65 15.41 14.68
CA VAL A 137 -22.94 15.83 16.06
C VAL A 137 -23.94 16.98 16.09
N GLN A 138 -23.74 18.01 15.26
CA GLN A 138 -24.64 19.14 15.15
C GLN A 138 -26.05 18.72 14.74
N SER A 139 -26.18 17.82 13.76
CA SER A 139 -27.48 17.30 13.32
C SER A 139 -28.18 16.51 14.42
N THR A 140 -27.43 15.70 15.19
CA THR A 140 -27.98 14.96 16.34
C THR A 140 -28.49 15.91 17.42
N LEU A 141 -27.72 16.92 17.79
CA LEU A 141 -28.13 17.91 18.77
C LEU A 141 -29.35 18.69 18.32
N GLN A 142 -29.44 19.06 17.04
CA GLN A 142 -30.62 19.72 16.46
C GLN A 142 -31.85 18.81 16.54
N ALA A 143 -31.71 17.52 16.23
CA ALA A 143 -32.83 16.56 16.34
C ALA A 143 -33.31 16.43 17.78
N ILE A 144 -32.41 16.35 18.76
CA ILE A 144 -32.78 16.32 20.18
C ILE A 144 -33.49 17.62 20.57
N ALA A 145 -32.96 18.77 20.22
CA ALA A 145 -33.60 20.06 20.53
C ALA A 145 -34.99 20.16 19.93
N LEU A 146 -35.18 19.73 18.68
CA LEU A 146 -36.51 19.71 18.04
C LEU A 146 -37.50 18.79 18.75
N ASN A 147 -37.07 17.63 19.21
CA ASN A 147 -37.93 16.71 20.00
C ASN A 147 -38.37 17.32 21.33
N HIS A 148 -37.57 18.24 21.90
CA HIS A 148 -37.92 18.99 23.10
C HIS A 148 -38.63 20.32 22.80
N GLY A 149 -39.09 20.54 21.58
CA GLY A 149 -39.81 21.77 21.19
C GLY A 149 -38.91 22.99 21.02
N LEU A 150 -37.61 22.82 21.14
CA LEU A 150 -36.61 23.91 20.97
C LEU A 150 -36.33 24.12 19.48
N ARG A 151 -36.62 25.31 18.98
CA ARG A 151 -36.33 25.66 17.58
C ARG A 151 -35.24 26.71 17.53
N LYS A 152 -34.26 26.53 16.63
CA LYS A 152 -33.25 27.57 16.36
C LYS A 152 -33.99 28.79 15.81
N GLY A 153 -33.88 29.92 16.50
CA GLY A 153 -34.37 31.21 15.97
C GLY A 153 -33.69 31.49 14.61
N LYS A 154 -34.43 32.11 13.72
CA LYS A 154 -33.80 32.64 12.49
C LYS A 154 -32.70 33.60 12.93
N ALA A 155 -31.45 33.30 12.58
CA ALA A 155 -30.39 34.31 12.66
C ALA A 155 -30.79 35.44 11.72
N LEU A 156 -30.91 36.64 12.27
CA LEU A 156 -31.02 37.87 11.52
C LEU A 156 -29.77 38.06 10.66
#